data_5a1a5b3a8d588560decc8dc6b914ebd0
#
_entry.id   5a1a5b3a8d588560decc8dc6b914ebd0
#
_cell.length_a   1.000
_cell.length_b   1.000
_cell.length_c   1.000
_cell.angle_alpha   90.00
_cell.angle_beta   90.00
_cell.angle_gamma   90.00
#
_symmetry.space_group_name_H-M   'P 1'
#
loop_
_entity.id
_entity.type
_entity.pdbx_description
1 polymer ?
#
loop_
_entity_poly.entity_id
_entity_poly.type
_entity_poly.pdbx_seq_one_letter_code
_entity_poly.pdbx_strand_id
1 'polypeptide(L)'
;MIFSFGEALGALALCLMVAHISIDVALQALIDLPLRGTSEIVSEIYMPFVVFGALAAVQDRREEIRVDLVSIILPDRINAMLDRLVQALVLVAALWLAWHTGEQALRAMMIGERIELGTFAVASWPGKLILPFAFAFLALSAAVRAMRP
;
A
#
# COMPACT_ATOMS: atom_id res chain seq x y z
N MET A 1 10.98 10.09 -10.74
CA MET A 1 11.78 8.86 -10.88
C MET A 1 11.55 7.85 -9.75
N ILE A 2 11.37 8.25 -8.50
CA ILE A 2 11.05 7.34 -7.36
C ILE A 2 9.60 6.81 -7.48
N PHE A 3 8.68 7.60 -7.99
CA PHE A 3 7.26 7.26 -8.16
C PHE A 3 7.03 6.17 -9.23
N SER A 4 7.73 6.24 -10.35
CA SER A 4 7.68 5.19 -11.37
C SER A 4 8.16 3.83 -10.84
N PHE A 5 8.98 3.81 -9.81
CA PHE A 5 9.45 2.58 -9.18
C PHE A 5 8.35 1.90 -8.33
N GLY A 6 7.62 2.65 -7.52
CA GLY A 6 6.48 2.12 -6.74
C GLY A 6 5.36 1.58 -7.64
N GLU A 7 5.04 2.32 -8.70
CA GLU A 7 4.07 1.93 -9.71
C GLU A 7 4.49 0.63 -10.43
N ALA A 8 5.76 0.53 -10.83
CA ALA A 8 6.30 -0.67 -11.45
C ALA A 8 6.31 -1.89 -10.51
N LEU A 9 6.64 -1.68 -9.23
CA LEU A 9 6.57 -2.74 -8.22
C LEU A 9 5.14 -3.22 -7.99
N GLY A 10 4.17 -2.31 -7.89
CA GLY A 10 2.76 -2.65 -7.74
C GLY A 10 2.22 -3.43 -8.94
N ALA A 11 2.55 -2.99 -10.16
CA ALA A 11 2.17 -3.68 -11.39
C ALA A 11 2.81 -5.06 -11.49
N LEU A 12 4.10 -5.19 -11.14
CA LEU A 12 4.79 -6.48 -11.12
C LEU A 12 4.16 -7.43 -10.09
N ALA A 13 3.87 -6.93 -8.89
CA ALA A 13 3.22 -7.72 -7.84
C ALA A 13 1.83 -8.20 -8.28
N LEU A 14 1.06 -7.34 -8.97
CA LEU A 14 -0.24 -7.69 -9.53
C LEU A 14 -0.12 -8.79 -10.59
N CYS A 15 0.82 -8.67 -11.51
CA CYS A 15 1.07 -9.69 -12.54
C CYS A 15 1.47 -11.04 -11.92
N LEU A 16 2.36 -11.02 -10.93
CA LEU A 16 2.78 -12.22 -10.21
C LEU A 16 1.63 -12.84 -9.42
N MET A 17 0.80 -12.01 -8.77
CA MET A 17 -0.39 -12.47 -8.05
C MET A 17 -1.36 -13.18 -8.99
N VAL A 18 -1.68 -12.57 -10.14
CA VAL A 18 -2.58 -13.17 -11.13
C VAL A 18 -2.02 -14.48 -11.67
N ALA A 19 -0.73 -14.52 -12.00
CA ALA A 19 -0.08 -15.74 -12.47
C ALA A 19 -0.12 -16.85 -11.40
N HIS A 20 0.18 -16.53 -10.15
CA HIS A 20 0.15 -17.48 -9.03
C HIS A 20 -1.26 -18.08 -8.85
N ILE A 21 -2.29 -17.22 -8.77
CA ILE A 21 -3.68 -17.67 -8.62
C ILE A 21 -4.12 -18.49 -9.84
N SER A 22 -3.75 -18.09 -11.06
CA SER A 22 -4.08 -18.83 -12.28
C SER A 22 -3.47 -20.24 -12.30
N ILE A 23 -2.22 -20.36 -11.84
CA ILE A 23 -1.54 -21.66 -11.71
C ILE A 23 -2.24 -22.52 -10.66
N ASP A 24 -2.59 -21.96 -9.50
CA ASP A 24 -3.29 -22.67 -8.44
C ASP A 24 -4.63 -23.24 -8.94
N VAL A 25 -5.45 -22.40 -9.57
CA VAL A 25 -6.74 -22.80 -10.14
C VAL A 25 -6.56 -23.87 -11.24
N ALA A 26 -5.57 -23.72 -12.08
CA ALA A 26 -5.28 -24.69 -13.15
C ALA A 26 -4.86 -26.06 -12.57
N LEU A 27 -3.99 -26.09 -11.56
CA LEU A 27 -3.56 -27.31 -10.87
C LEU A 27 -4.74 -27.99 -10.16
N GLN A 28 -5.57 -27.19 -9.48
CA GLN A 28 -6.78 -27.72 -8.86
C GLN A 28 -7.73 -28.35 -9.89
N ALA A 29 -7.95 -27.67 -11.03
CA ALA A 29 -8.89 -28.15 -12.05
C ALA A 29 -8.38 -29.37 -12.84
N LEU A 30 -7.06 -29.48 -13.07
CA LEU A 30 -6.49 -30.52 -13.93
C LEU A 30 -6.10 -31.79 -13.17
N ILE A 31 -5.58 -31.65 -11.96
CA ILE A 31 -4.99 -32.77 -11.20
C ILE A 31 -5.50 -32.85 -9.75
N ASP A 32 -6.50 -32.04 -9.40
CA ASP A 32 -7.09 -31.96 -8.05
C ASP A 32 -6.05 -31.73 -6.93
N LEU A 33 -5.00 -30.96 -7.26
CA LEU A 33 -3.89 -30.66 -6.35
C LEU A 33 -3.73 -29.13 -6.19
N PRO A 34 -4.52 -28.48 -5.30
CA PRO A 34 -4.38 -27.05 -5.06
C PRO A 34 -3.03 -26.72 -4.40
N LEU A 35 -2.47 -25.56 -4.75
CA LEU A 35 -1.32 -25.03 -4.05
C LEU A 35 -1.73 -24.63 -2.62
N ARG A 36 -1.06 -25.19 -1.63
CA ARG A 36 -1.34 -24.83 -0.23
C ARG A 36 -0.82 -23.45 0.09
N GLY A 37 -1.67 -22.62 0.70
CA GLY A 37 -1.27 -21.32 1.18
C GLY A 37 -1.31 -20.20 0.14
N THR A 38 -1.95 -20.40 -1.00
CA THR A 38 -2.14 -19.36 -2.03
C THR A 38 -2.85 -18.15 -1.44
N SER A 39 -3.90 -18.32 -0.63
CA SER A 39 -4.64 -17.22 -0.02
C SER A 39 -3.78 -16.42 0.98
N GLU A 40 -2.96 -17.09 1.76
CA GLU A 40 -2.06 -16.49 2.74
C GLU A 40 -0.94 -15.70 2.05
N ILE A 41 -0.34 -16.26 1.00
CA ILE A 41 0.68 -15.56 0.21
C ILE A 41 0.08 -14.32 -0.48
N VAL A 42 -1.12 -14.45 -1.03
CA VAL A 42 -1.82 -13.34 -1.68
C VAL A 42 -2.10 -12.23 -0.67
N SER A 43 -2.66 -12.54 0.48
CA SER A 43 -3.05 -11.54 1.47
C SER A 43 -1.86 -10.88 2.17
N GLU A 44 -0.83 -11.64 2.51
CA GLU A 44 0.29 -11.16 3.34
C GLU A 44 1.47 -10.61 2.51
N ILE A 45 1.59 -11.03 1.25
CA ILE A 45 2.70 -10.61 0.40
C ILE A 45 2.20 -9.76 -0.77
N TYR A 46 1.38 -10.31 -1.67
CA TYR A 46 1.02 -9.59 -2.90
C TYR A 46 0.14 -8.36 -2.63
N MET A 47 -0.89 -8.47 -1.78
CA MET A 47 -1.82 -7.37 -1.50
C MET A 47 -1.13 -6.10 -0.98
N PRO A 48 -0.22 -6.15 -0.01
CA PRO A 48 0.51 -4.96 0.42
C PRO A 48 1.26 -4.27 -0.73
N PHE A 49 1.95 -5.02 -1.58
CA PHE A 49 2.68 -4.46 -2.72
C PHE A 49 1.76 -3.82 -3.76
N VAL A 50 0.65 -4.49 -4.09
CA VAL A 50 -0.32 -3.98 -5.07
C VAL A 50 -0.98 -2.70 -4.57
N VAL A 51 -1.49 -2.71 -3.33
CA VAL A 51 -2.20 -1.56 -2.75
C VAL A 51 -1.26 -0.36 -2.62
N PHE A 52 -0.06 -0.55 -2.10
CA PHE A 52 0.87 0.56 -1.87
C PHE A 52 1.57 1.01 -3.14
N GLY A 53 1.78 0.12 -4.11
CA GLY A 53 2.22 0.51 -5.45
C GLY A 53 1.18 1.38 -6.15
N ALA A 54 -0.10 1.03 -6.06
CA ALA A 54 -1.20 1.83 -6.58
C ALA A 54 -1.33 3.18 -5.87
N LEU A 55 -1.18 3.21 -4.54
CA LEU A 55 -1.23 4.45 -3.75
C LEU A 55 -0.12 5.42 -4.14
N ALA A 56 1.08 4.91 -4.39
CA ALA A 56 2.19 5.70 -4.88
C ALA A 56 1.90 6.30 -6.27
N ALA A 57 1.26 5.53 -7.17
CA ALA A 57 0.88 5.97 -8.51
C ALA A 57 -0.17 7.09 -8.47
N VAL A 58 -1.23 6.92 -7.68
CA VAL A 58 -2.31 7.92 -7.53
C VAL A 58 -1.75 9.24 -7.01
N GLN A 59 -0.82 9.17 -6.08
CA GLN A 59 -0.20 10.34 -5.48
C GLN A 59 0.69 11.13 -6.46
N ASP A 60 1.38 10.44 -7.37
CA ASP A 60 2.22 11.08 -8.39
C ASP A 60 1.39 11.81 -9.44
N ARG A 61 0.32 11.19 -9.90
CA ARG A 61 -0.52 11.71 -11.00
C ARG A 61 -1.44 12.85 -10.58
N ARG A 62 -1.50 13.23 -9.30
CA ARG A 62 -2.46 14.20 -8.77
C ARG A 62 -3.92 13.82 -9.06
N GLU A 63 -4.18 12.55 -9.29
CA GLU A 63 -5.50 11.99 -9.59
C GLU A 63 -6.32 11.74 -8.31
N GLU A 64 -5.97 12.42 -7.21
CA GLU A 64 -6.88 12.48 -6.06
C GLU A 64 -8.19 13.09 -6.55
N ILE A 65 -9.27 12.34 -6.39
CA ILE A 65 -10.62 12.82 -6.73
C ILE A 65 -10.89 14.05 -5.86
N ARG A 66 -10.57 15.23 -6.38
CA ARG A 66 -11.01 16.48 -5.78
C ARG A 66 -12.46 16.63 -6.14
N VAL A 67 -13.31 16.69 -5.15
CA VAL A 67 -14.70 17.08 -5.33
C VAL A 67 -14.71 18.59 -5.54
N ASP A 68 -14.44 19.01 -6.77
CA ASP A 68 -14.34 20.42 -7.17
C ASP A 68 -15.68 21.19 -7.01
N LEU A 69 -16.76 20.49 -6.70
CA LEU A 69 -18.08 21.10 -6.46
C LEU A 69 -18.05 22.14 -5.33
N VAL A 70 -17.23 21.93 -4.29
CA VAL A 70 -17.10 22.87 -3.17
C VAL A 70 -16.16 24.01 -3.52
N SER A 71 -15.11 23.74 -4.31
CA SER A 71 -14.12 24.74 -4.72
C SER A 71 -14.69 25.80 -5.67
N ILE A 72 -15.74 25.45 -6.44
CA ILE A 72 -16.44 26.40 -7.35
C ILE A 72 -17.24 27.44 -6.59
N ILE A 73 -17.75 27.11 -5.40
CA ILE A 73 -18.67 27.96 -4.63
C ILE A 73 -17.93 28.84 -3.61
N LEU A 74 -16.76 28.42 -3.15
CA LEU A 74 -16.02 29.06 -2.06
C LEU A 74 -14.92 30.01 -2.61
N PRO A 75 -14.67 31.13 -1.90
CA PRO A 75 -13.56 32.02 -2.21
C PRO A 75 -12.21 31.29 -2.14
N ASP A 76 -11.24 31.70 -2.97
CA ASP A 76 -9.90 31.09 -3.06
C ASP A 76 -9.18 30.97 -1.71
N ARG A 77 -9.39 31.94 -0.81
CA ARG A 77 -8.80 31.95 0.54
C ARG A 77 -9.31 30.79 1.40
N ILE A 78 -10.60 30.48 1.32
CA ILE A 78 -11.21 29.39 2.09
C ILE A 78 -10.78 28.04 1.51
N ASN A 79 -10.72 27.95 0.19
CA ASN A 79 -10.20 26.76 -0.50
C ASN A 79 -8.75 26.46 -0.09
N ALA A 80 -7.89 27.46 -0.09
CA ALA A 80 -6.48 27.30 0.33
C ALA A 80 -6.37 26.88 1.83
N MET A 81 -7.26 27.38 2.68
CA MET A 81 -7.29 26.98 4.10
C MET A 81 -7.76 25.54 4.28
N LEU A 82 -8.80 25.13 3.55
CA LEU A 82 -9.30 23.74 3.53
C LEU A 82 -8.24 22.77 3.01
N ASP A 83 -7.56 23.11 1.91
CA ASP A 83 -6.47 22.29 1.36
C ASP A 83 -5.35 22.08 2.38
N ARG A 84 -4.95 23.12 3.10
CA ARG A 84 -3.95 23.01 4.18
C ARG A 84 -4.43 22.16 5.33
N LEU A 85 -5.70 22.30 5.74
CA LEU A 85 -6.29 21.50 6.81
C LEU A 85 -6.32 20.00 6.43
N VAL A 86 -6.76 19.69 5.21
CA VAL A 86 -6.78 18.31 4.69
C VAL A 86 -5.37 17.74 4.64
N GLN A 87 -4.40 18.48 4.11
CA GLN A 87 -3.00 18.02 4.07
C GLN A 87 -2.42 17.79 5.47
N ALA A 88 -2.76 18.64 6.44
CA ALA A 88 -2.35 18.45 7.83
C ALA A 88 -2.98 17.19 8.46
N LEU A 89 -4.26 16.93 8.19
CA LEU A 89 -4.93 15.72 8.64
C LEU A 89 -4.32 14.46 8.03
N VAL A 90 -4.07 14.49 6.72
CA VAL A 90 -3.40 13.38 6.00
C VAL A 90 -2.01 13.14 6.56
N LEU A 91 -1.23 14.20 6.82
CA LEU A 91 0.11 14.09 7.40
C LEU A 91 0.07 13.43 8.78
N VAL A 92 -0.82 13.89 9.67
CA VAL A 92 -0.95 13.33 11.03
C VAL A 92 -1.38 11.88 10.98
N ALA A 93 -2.39 11.55 10.16
CA ALA A 93 -2.87 10.18 9.99
C ALA A 93 -1.78 9.26 9.41
N ALA A 94 -1.06 9.72 8.39
CA ALA A 94 0.00 8.95 7.76
C ALA A 94 1.18 8.70 8.70
N LEU A 95 1.59 9.69 9.49
CA LEU A 95 2.64 9.53 10.51
C LEU A 95 2.22 8.54 11.59
N TRP A 96 0.99 8.63 12.07
CA TRP A 96 0.45 7.72 13.08
C TRP A 96 0.39 6.28 12.55
N LEU A 97 -0.08 6.08 11.31
CA LEU A 97 -0.10 4.78 10.66
C LEU A 97 1.30 4.25 10.40
N ALA A 98 2.24 5.08 9.94
CA ALA A 98 3.64 4.69 9.75
C ALA A 98 4.28 4.20 11.05
N TRP A 99 4.00 4.89 12.17
CA TRP A 99 4.50 4.49 13.48
C TRP A 99 3.95 3.13 13.90
N HIS A 100 2.63 2.96 13.90
CA HIS A 100 1.99 1.71 14.34
C HIS A 100 2.33 0.52 13.44
N THR A 101 2.31 0.71 12.12
CA THR A 101 2.69 -0.37 11.19
C THR A 101 4.18 -0.70 11.28
N GLY A 102 5.03 0.30 11.55
CA GLY A 102 6.46 0.10 11.82
C GLY A 102 6.70 -0.74 13.07
N GLU A 103 6.00 -0.43 14.16
CA GLU A 103 6.08 -1.22 15.39
C GLU A 103 5.61 -2.65 15.18
N GLN A 104 4.52 -2.87 14.46
CA GLN A 104 4.04 -4.22 14.11
C GLN A 104 5.04 -4.99 13.25
N ALA A 105 5.63 -4.34 12.24
CA ALA A 105 6.63 -4.95 11.38
C ALA A 105 7.89 -5.35 12.14
N LEU A 106 8.36 -4.49 13.04
CA LEU A 106 9.51 -4.79 13.91
C LEU A 106 9.21 -5.95 14.87
N ARG A 107 8.03 -5.98 15.48
CA ARG A 107 7.62 -7.11 16.33
C ARG A 107 7.57 -8.41 15.55
N ALA A 108 6.93 -8.41 14.36
CA ALA A 108 6.86 -9.58 13.48
C ALA A 108 8.26 -10.11 13.10
N MET A 109 9.21 -9.20 12.87
CA MET A 109 10.60 -9.55 12.56
C MET A 109 11.32 -10.14 13.78
N MET A 110 11.13 -9.55 14.99
CA MET A 110 11.76 -10.02 16.23
C MET A 110 11.27 -11.42 16.64
N ILE A 111 9.98 -11.73 16.49
CA ILE A 111 9.43 -13.04 16.82
C ILE A 111 9.63 -14.06 15.69
N GLY A 112 10.16 -13.62 14.53
CA GLY A 112 10.34 -14.47 13.37
C GLY A 112 9.00 -15.01 12.84
N GLU A 113 7.96 -14.14 12.77
CA GLU A 113 6.62 -14.52 12.39
C GLU A 113 6.58 -15.22 11.04
N ARG A 114 5.95 -16.38 11.01
CA ARG A 114 5.85 -17.24 9.83
C ARG A 114 4.38 -17.60 9.56
N ILE A 115 4.05 -17.67 8.30
CA ILE A 115 2.76 -18.19 7.83
C ILE A 115 2.95 -19.68 7.59
N GLU A 116 2.16 -20.50 8.27
CA GLU A 116 2.17 -21.94 8.07
C GLU A 116 1.34 -22.30 6.83
N LEU A 117 2.02 -22.81 5.80
CA LEU A 117 1.42 -23.23 4.53
C LEU A 117 1.21 -24.76 4.49
N GLY A 118 0.98 -25.37 5.65
CA GLY A 118 0.79 -26.79 5.84
C GLY A 118 2.12 -27.54 6.02
N THR A 119 2.88 -27.77 4.96
CA THR A 119 4.15 -28.53 5.01
C THR A 119 5.39 -27.65 5.14
N PHE A 120 5.29 -26.36 4.84
CA PHE A 120 6.37 -25.40 4.95
C PHE A 120 5.84 -24.07 5.51
N ALA A 121 6.76 -23.27 6.06
CA ALA A 121 6.43 -21.96 6.61
C ALA A 121 7.21 -20.87 5.87
N VAL A 122 6.51 -19.81 5.47
CA VAL A 122 7.10 -18.62 4.83
C VAL A 122 7.11 -17.46 5.81
N ALA A 123 8.16 -16.66 5.80
CA ALA A 123 8.24 -15.48 6.64
C ALA A 123 7.20 -14.43 6.20
N SER A 124 6.35 -13.94 7.11
CA SER A 124 5.34 -12.91 6.84
C SER A 124 5.87 -11.48 6.99
N TRP A 125 6.94 -11.30 7.76
CA TRP A 125 7.50 -10.00 8.10
C TRP A 125 7.91 -9.13 6.89
N PRO A 126 8.35 -9.67 5.71
CA PRO A 126 8.72 -8.81 4.58
C PRO A 126 7.54 -8.04 4.00
N GLY A 127 6.34 -8.66 3.94
CA GLY A 127 5.11 -7.98 3.52
C GLY A 127 4.72 -6.84 4.46
N LYS A 128 4.89 -7.05 5.77
CA LYS A 128 4.58 -6.06 6.80
C LYS A 128 5.51 -4.84 6.79
N LEU A 129 6.75 -4.98 6.31
CA LEU A 129 7.68 -3.86 6.18
C LEU A 129 7.27 -2.83 5.13
N ILE A 130 6.48 -3.21 4.14
CA ILE A 130 6.07 -2.31 3.06
C ILE A 130 5.13 -1.22 3.58
N LEU A 131 4.25 -1.57 4.52
CA LEU A 131 3.26 -0.65 5.08
C LEU A 131 3.88 0.62 5.70
N PRO A 132 4.83 0.52 6.64
CA PRO A 132 5.43 1.71 7.24
C PRO A 132 6.17 2.58 6.22
N PHE A 133 6.84 1.98 5.23
CA PHE A 133 7.50 2.75 4.17
C PHE A 133 6.50 3.49 3.30
N ALA A 134 5.38 2.86 2.93
CA ALA A 134 4.33 3.50 2.15
C ALA A 134 3.67 4.66 2.90
N PHE A 135 3.35 4.48 4.19
CA PHE A 135 2.80 5.56 5.01
C PHE A 135 3.81 6.67 5.29
N ALA A 136 5.08 6.35 5.50
CA ALA A 136 6.13 7.37 5.64
C ALA A 136 6.27 8.20 4.35
N PHE A 137 6.17 7.54 3.20
CA PHE A 137 6.19 8.21 1.91
C PHE A 137 4.94 9.10 1.70
N LEU A 138 3.75 8.62 2.08
CA LEU A 138 2.52 9.39 2.09
C LEU A 138 2.67 10.64 2.98
N ALA A 139 3.20 10.49 4.19
CA ALA A 139 3.45 11.59 5.09
C ALA A 139 4.41 12.63 4.51
N LEU A 140 5.51 12.17 3.90
CA LEU A 140 6.48 13.05 3.26
C LEU A 140 5.86 13.85 2.11
N SER A 141 5.04 13.21 1.28
CA SER A 141 4.36 13.89 0.18
C SER A 141 3.34 14.91 0.66
N ALA A 142 2.57 14.61 1.71
CA ALA A 142 1.64 15.53 2.34
C ALA A 142 2.38 16.73 2.95
N ALA A 143 3.51 16.51 3.62
CA ALA A 143 4.36 17.58 4.16
C ALA A 143 4.89 18.53 3.07
N VAL A 144 5.39 17.97 1.96
CA VAL A 144 5.89 18.77 0.83
C VAL A 144 4.78 19.59 0.19
N ARG A 145 3.57 19.03 0.09
CA ARG A 145 2.40 19.76 -0.45
C ARG A 145 1.93 20.87 0.48
N ALA A 146 1.90 20.62 1.80
CA ALA A 146 1.53 21.65 2.78
C ALA A 146 2.47 22.86 2.77
N MET A 147 3.75 22.66 2.38
CA MET A 147 4.76 23.71 2.31
C MET A 147 4.78 24.47 0.98
N ARG A 148 4.12 23.96 -0.07
CA ARG A 148 4.04 24.65 -1.36
C ARG A 148 2.86 25.63 -1.31
N PRO A 149 3.11 26.92 -1.67
CA PRO A 149 2.07 27.94 -1.73
C PRO A 149 1.06 27.68 -2.85
#